data_8dac170f7b3e1d857eb983e48ab8b7b5
#
_entry.id   8dac170f7b3e1d857eb983e48ab8b7b5
#
_cell.length_a   1.000
_cell.length_b   1.000
_cell.length_c   1.000
_cell.angle_alpha   90.00
_cell.angle_beta   90.00
_cell.angle_gamma   90.00
#
_symmetry.space_group_name_H-M   'P 1'
#
loop_
_entity.id
_entity.type
_entity.pdbx_description
1 polymer ?
#
loop_
_entity_poly.entity_id
_entity_poly.type
_entity_poly.pdbx_seq_one_letter_code
_entity_poly.pdbx_strand_id
1 'polypeptide(L)'
;GAQHIAIQTSDIIKTITALRENGVEFLEVPDSYYDNLLNRVGIIEEEIEILKKLKILVDRDEEGYLLQLFTKPLEDRPTLFIEIIQRKGSRGFGQGNFQALFESIEQEQDKRGNL
;
A
#
# COMPACT_ATOMS: atom_id res chain seq x y z
N GLY A 1 -0.32 8.77 -21.06
CA GLY A 1 -0.38 8.82 -19.61
C GLY A 1 -0.14 7.46 -18.99
N ALA A 2 -0.11 7.44 -17.66
CA ALA A 2 0.08 6.21 -16.93
C ALA A 2 -1.13 5.29 -17.03
N GLN A 3 -0.89 4.00 -17.15
CA GLN A 3 -1.93 2.99 -17.12
C GLN A 3 -1.94 2.31 -15.76
N HIS A 4 -3.13 2.00 -15.28
CA HIS A 4 -3.33 1.42 -13.97
C HIS A 4 -4.22 0.18 -14.10
N ILE A 5 -3.71 -0.97 -13.63
CA ILE A 5 -4.46 -2.22 -13.61
C ILE A 5 -4.59 -2.67 -12.15
N ALA A 6 -5.82 -2.85 -11.70
CA ALA A 6 -6.08 -3.33 -10.34
C ALA A 6 -6.44 -4.82 -10.39
N ILE A 7 -5.75 -5.61 -9.57
CA ILE A 7 -6.01 -7.04 -9.43
C ILE A 7 -6.54 -7.29 -8.03
N GLN A 8 -7.75 -7.85 -7.93
CA GLN A 8 -8.33 -8.20 -6.64
C GLN A 8 -7.86 -9.57 -6.19
N THR A 9 -7.65 -9.70 -4.89
CA THR A 9 -7.30 -10.98 -4.27
C THR A 9 -8.14 -11.19 -3.01
N SER A 10 -8.35 -12.44 -2.64
CA SER A 10 -9.02 -12.79 -1.40
C SER A 10 -8.05 -12.96 -0.23
N ASP A 11 -6.74 -12.91 -0.49
CA ASP A 11 -5.71 -13.04 0.54
C ASP A 11 -4.46 -12.29 0.08
N ILE A 12 -4.40 -11.00 0.42
CA ILE A 12 -3.31 -10.15 -0.06
C ILE A 12 -1.96 -10.55 0.54
N ILE A 13 -1.95 -11.00 1.79
CA ILE A 13 -0.69 -11.39 2.44
C ILE A 13 -0.06 -12.56 1.68
N LYS A 14 -0.85 -13.57 1.36
CA LYS A 14 -0.37 -14.71 0.59
C LYS A 14 0.05 -14.32 -0.82
N THR A 15 -0.75 -13.50 -1.48
CA THR A 15 -0.48 -13.04 -2.84
C THR A 15 0.82 -12.24 -2.91
N ILE A 16 1.00 -11.28 -2.01
CA ILE A 16 2.20 -10.44 -1.99
C ILE A 16 3.44 -11.27 -1.66
N THR A 17 3.32 -12.19 -0.72
CA THR A 17 4.44 -13.07 -0.36
C THR A 17 4.91 -13.87 -1.57
N ALA A 18 3.97 -14.46 -2.31
CA ALA A 18 4.29 -15.23 -3.50
C ALA A 18 4.91 -14.37 -4.61
N LEU A 19 4.38 -13.16 -4.81
CA LEU A 19 4.91 -12.25 -5.82
C LEU A 19 6.34 -11.81 -5.50
N ARG A 20 6.61 -11.50 -4.24
CA ARG A 20 7.96 -11.14 -3.82
C ARG A 20 8.95 -12.30 -4.00
N GLU A 21 8.52 -13.51 -3.70
CA GLU A 21 9.35 -14.69 -3.93
C GLU A 21 9.69 -14.90 -5.41
N ASN A 22 8.83 -14.41 -6.29
CA ASN A 22 9.03 -14.47 -7.72
C ASN A 22 9.71 -13.23 -8.31
N GLY A 23 10.25 -12.36 -7.45
CA GLY A 23 11.05 -11.23 -7.88
C GLY A 23 10.29 -9.96 -8.22
N VAL A 24 8.98 -9.92 -7.97
CA VAL A 24 8.20 -8.70 -8.22
C VAL A 24 8.57 -7.64 -7.17
N GLU A 25 8.86 -6.44 -7.64
CA GLU A 25 9.17 -5.32 -6.78
C GLU A 25 7.97 -4.39 -6.62
N PHE A 26 7.81 -3.85 -5.41
CA PHE A 26 6.71 -2.95 -5.07
C PHE A 26 7.25 -1.58 -4.69
N LEU A 27 6.39 -0.57 -4.81
CA LEU A 27 6.73 0.77 -4.35
C LEU A 27 7.04 0.73 -2.85
N GLU A 28 8.08 1.45 -2.47
CA GLU A 28 8.48 1.50 -1.08
C GLU A 28 7.53 2.36 -0.26
N VAL A 29 7.27 1.89 0.97
CA VAL A 29 6.41 2.57 1.93
C VAL A 29 7.27 2.86 3.16
N PRO A 30 7.45 4.13 3.55
CA PRO A 30 8.23 4.44 4.75
C PRO A 30 7.59 3.83 6.00
N ASP A 31 8.41 3.42 6.96
CA ASP A 31 7.91 2.86 8.21
C ASP A 31 7.00 3.85 8.96
N SER A 32 7.24 5.15 8.77
CA SER A 32 6.41 6.20 9.38
C SER A 32 4.94 6.12 8.97
N TYR A 33 4.64 5.52 7.84
CA TYR A 33 3.27 5.31 7.41
C TYR A 33 2.47 4.52 8.46
N TYR A 34 3.15 3.58 9.14
CA TYR A 34 2.50 2.67 10.10
C TYR A 34 2.43 3.23 11.51
N ASP A 35 3.15 4.29 11.82
CA ASP A 35 3.23 4.84 13.17
C ASP A 35 1.87 5.27 13.72
N ASN A 36 0.97 5.72 12.86
CA ASN A 36 -0.33 6.22 13.27
C ASN A 36 -1.48 5.48 12.58
N LEU A 37 -1.20 4.27 12.09
CA LEU A 37 -2.15 3.56 11.24
C LEU A 37 -3.47 3.25 11.95
N LEU A 38 -3.41 2.73 13.18
CA LEU A 38 -4.62 2.38 13.92
C LEU A 38 -5.51 3.59 14.21
N ASN A 39 -4.90 4.75 14.47
CA ASN A 39 -5.68 5.97 14.68
C ASN A 39 -6.38 6.40 13.40
N ARG A 40 -5.76 6.14 12.26
CA ARG A 40 -6.30 6.55 10.97
C ARG A 40 -7.35 5.58 10.43
N VAL A 41 -7.14 4.28 10.59
CA VAL A 41 -8.03 3.26 9.99
C VAL A 41 -8.84 2.47 11.01
N GLY A 42 -8.59 2.64 12.31
CA GLY A 42 -9.30 1.89 13.36
C GLY A 42 -8.86 0.43 13.44
N ILE A 43 -9.71 -0.39 14.04
CA ILE A 43 -9.39 -1.80 14.28
C ILE A 43 -9.51 -2.59 12.99
N ILE A 44 -8.49 -3.41 12.71
CA ILE A 44 -8.45 -4.30 11.57
C ILE A 44 -8.05 -5.70 12.03
N GLU A 45 -8.33 -6.71 11.22
CA GLU A 45 -8.03 -8.11 11.58
C GLU A 45 -6.53 -8.43 11.46
N GLU A 46 -5.84 -7.78 10.54
CA GLU A 46 -4.42 -8.04 10.27
C GLU A 46 -3.54 -7.41 11.36
N GLU A 47 -2.40 -8.05 11.61
CA GLU A 47 -1.41 -7.50 12.53
C GLU A 47 -0.59 -6.41 11.83
N ILE A 48 -0.42 -5.27 12.51
CA ILE A 48 0.32 -4.13 11.95
C ILE A 48 1.74 -4.52 11.58
N GLU A 49 2.38 -5.35 12.41
CA GLU A 49 3.77 -5.77 12.16
C GLU A 49 3.91 -6.54 10.84
N ILE A 50 2.92 -7.36 10.49
CA ILE A 50 2.93 -8.08 9.23
C ILE A 50 2.74 -7.13 8.06
N LEU A 51 1.81 -6.19 8.18
CA LEU A 51 1.56 -5.19 7.15
C LEU A 51 2.80 -4.32 6.91
N LYS A 52 3.45 -3.93 7.99
CA LYS A 52 4.68 -3.13 7.93
C LYS A 52 5.82 -3.91 7.26
N LYS A 53 5.97 -5.17 7.62
CA LYS A 53 7.00 -6.03 7.03
C LYS A 53 6.80 -6.20 5.53
N LEU A 54 5.56 -6.38 5.11
CA LEU A 54 5.23 -6.59 3.69
C LEU A 54 4.95 -5.28 2.95
N LYS A 55 4.93 -4.16 3.66
CA LYS A 55 4.69 -2.83 3.10
C LYS A 55 3.30 -2.68 2.51
N ILE A 56 2.31 -3.33 3.12
CA ILE A 56 0.93 -3.27 2.67
C ILE A 56 0.25 -2.01 3.22
N LEU A 57 -0.48 -1.33 2.36
CA LEU A 57 -1.22 -0.12 2.69
C LEU A 57 -2.64 -0.46 3.11
N VAL A 58 -3.22 0.35 4.00
CA VAL A 58 -4.58 0.16 4.49
C VAL A 58 -5.35 1.46 4.40
N ASP A 59 -6.59 1.40 3.92
CA ASP A 59 -7.51 2.53 3.97
C ASP A 59 -8.87 2.05 4.45
N ARG A 60 -9.68 2.96 4.96
CA ARG A 60 -11.00 2.65 5.47
C ARG A 60 -12.02 3.66 4.95
N ASP A 61 -13.20 3.18 4.61
CA ASP A 61 -14.34 4.03 4.31
C ASP A 61 -15.49 3.69 5.26
N GLU A 62 -16.69 4.18 4.96
CA GLU A 62 -17.85 3.99 5.82
C GLU A 62 -18.31 2.53 5.86
N GLU A 63 -17.98 1.74 4.86
CA GLU A 63 -18.46 0.37 4.72
C GLU A 63 -17.48 -0.66 5.22
N GLY A 64 -16.20 -0.32 5.31
CA GLY A 64 -15.17 -1.24 5.75
C GLY A 64 -13.78 -0.73 5.41
N TYR A 65 -12.84 -1.64 5.25
CA TYR A 65 -11.47 -1.24 4.92
C TYR A 65 -10.94 -2.06 3.74
N LEU A 66 -9.79 -1.64 3.24
CA LEU A 66 -9.11 -2.34 2.16
C LEU A 66 -7.61 -2.38 2.42
N LEU A 67 -6.97 -3.35 1.80
CA LEU A 67 -5.52 -3.54 1.83
C LEU A 67 -5.04 -3.47 0.39
N GLN A 68 -3.94 -2.77 0.15
CA GLN A 68 -3.44 -2.62 -1.21
C GLN A 68 -1.94 -2.43 -1.27
N LEU A 69 -1.37 -2.68 -2.44
CA LEU A 69 0.03 -2.48 -2.71
C LEU A 69 0.20 -2.19 -4.19
N PHE A 70 1.21 -1.38 -4.53
CA PHE A 70 1.47 -1.00 -5.92
C PHE A 70 2.83 -1.53 -6.35
N THR A 71 2.89 -2.10 -7.55
CA THR A 71 4.17 -2.52 -8.10
C THR A 71 4.97 -1.31 -8.57
N LYS A 72 6.30 -1.45 -8.62
CA LYS A 72 7.14 -0.47 -9.30
C LYS A 72 6.85 -0.55 -10.79
N PRO A 73 6.97 0.57 -11.52
CA PRO A 73 6.80 0.53 -12.96
C PRO A 73 7.75 -0.47 -13.59
N LEU A 74 7.27 -1.20 -14.59
CA LEU A 74 8.12 -2.13 -15.33
C LEU A 74 9.09 -1.35 -16.21
N GLU A 75 10.34 -1.82 -16.30
CA GLU A 75 11.37 -1.15 -17.10
C GLU A 75 10.96 -0.95 -18.55
N ASP A 76 10.30 -1.95 -19.14
CA ASP A 76 9.84 -1.91 -20.52
C ASP A 76 8.62 -1.02 -20.70
N ARG A 77 7.88 -0.75 -19.61
CA ARG A 77 6.65 0.04 -19.63
C ARG A 77 6.57 0.91 -18.39
N PRO A 78 7.35 1.98 -18.35
CA PRO A 78 7.45 2.80 -17.14
C PRO A 78 6.15 3.53 -16.76
N THR A 79 5.15 3.52 -17.64
CA THR A 79 3.83 4.12 -17.35
C THR A 79 2.81 3.11 -16.86
N LEU A 80 3.18 1.83 -16.72
CA LEU A 80 2.25 0.79 -16.28
C LEU A 80 2.44 0.50 -14.80
N PHE A 81 1.37 0.65 -14.02
CA PHE A 81 1.32 0.32 -12.60
C PHE A 81 0.31 -0.80 -12.38
N ILE A 82 0.65 -1.75 -11.55
CA ILE A 82 -0.27 -2.80 -11.15
C ILE A 82 -0.54 -2.65 -9.65
N GLU A 83 -1.82 -2.64 -9.31
CA GLU A 83 -2.27 -2.58 -7.92
C GLU A 83 -2.80 -3.95 -7.53
N ILE A 84 -2.40 -4.45 -6.36
CA ILE A 84 -2.98 -5.64 -5.76
C ILE A 84 -3.87 -5.14 -4.62
N ILE A 85 -5.12 -5.55 -4.60
CA ILE A 85 -6.08 -5.02 -3.63
C ILE A 85 -6.96 -6.15 -3.07
N GLN A 86 -7.17 -6.10 -1.76
CA GLN A 86 -8.17 -6.93 -1.08
C GLN A 86 -9.11 -6.02 -0.32
N ARG A 87 -10.41 -6.11 -0.63
CA ARG A 87 -11.43 -5.32 0.06
C ARG A 87 -12.08 -6.15 1.15
N LYS A 88 -12.26 -5.51 2.31
CA LYS A 88 -12.98 -6.09 3.44
C LYS A 88 -14.14 -5.16 3.80
N GLY A 89 -15.16 -5.17 2.95
CA GLY A 89 -16.35 -4.34 3.06
C GLY A 89 -16.27 -3.02 2.32
N SER A 90 -15.08 -2.50 2.10
CA SER A 90 -14.90 -1.23 1.40
C SER A 90 -15.25 -1.34 -0.08
N ARG A 91 -15.79 -0.26 -0.64
CA ARG A 91 -16.03 -0.13 -2.08
C ARG A 91 -15.08 0.87 -2.73
N GLY A 92 -14.26 1.55 -1.93
CA GLY A 92 -13.35 2.55 -2.41
C GLY A 92 -12.10 1.95 -3.07
N PHE A 93 -11.18 2.84 -3.43
CA PHE A 93 -9.92 2.48 -4.07
C PHE A 93 -8.70 2.94 -3.28
N GLY A 94 -8.86 3.23 -1.99
CA GLY A 94 -7.74 3.59 -1.15
C GLY A 94 -7.25 5.01 -1.33
N GLN A 95 -8.16 5.94 -1.58
CA GLN A 95 -7.81 7.36 -1.80
C GLN A 95 -7.02 7.94 -0.64
N GLY A 96 -7.37 7.57 0.60
CA GLY A 96 -6.64 8.03 1.77
C GLY A 96 -5.19 7.56 1.82
N ASN A 97 -4.88 6.44 1.17
CA ASN A 97 -3.53 5.91 1.14
C ASN A 97 -2.58 6.78 0.32
N PHE A 98 -3.06 7.37 -0.75
CA PHE A 98 -2.21 8.24 -1.57
C PHE A 98 -1.76 9.45 -0.75
N GLN A 99 -2.68 10.09 -0.05
CA GLN A 99 -2.34 11.24 0.78
C GLN A 99 -1.42 10.86 1.93
N ALA A 100 -1.75 9.78 2.66
CA ALA A 100 -0.95 9.33 3.79
C ALA A 100 0.46 8.93 3.36
N LEU A 101 0.59 8.30 2.20
CA LEU A 101 1.87 7.89 1.66
C LEU A 101 2.72 9.11 1.28
N PHE A 102 2.12 10.11 0.63
CA PHE A 102 2.83 11.34 0.29
C PHE A 102 3.32 12.06 1.54
N GLU A 103 2.48 12.17 2.56
CA GLU A 103 2.87 12.80 3.82
C GLU A 103 4.04 12.07 4.46
N SER A 104 4.02 10.73 4.45
CA SER A 104 5.10 9.94 5.01
C SER A 104 6.41 10.13 4.24
N ILE A 105 6.34 10.21 2.93
CA ILE A 105 7.51 10.43 2.09
C ILE A 105 8.10 11.81 2.37
N GLU A 106 7.26 12.82 2.50
CA GLU A 106 7.72 14.18 2.83
C GLU A 106 8.41 14.20 4.19
N GLN A 107 7.87 13.53 5.18
CA GLN A 107 8.49 13.44 6.50
C GLN A 107 9.85 12.75 6.44
N GLU A 108 9.98 11.70 5.64
CA GLU A 108 11.27 11.02 5.47
C GLU A 108 12.30 11.92 4.81
N GLN A 109 11.90 12.69 3.82
CA GLN A 109 12.80 13.63 3.16
C GLN A 109 13.26 14.72 4.12
N ASP A 110 12.34 15.24 4.93
CA ASP A 110 12.67 16.25 5.93
C ASP A 110 13.64 15.68 6.98
N LYS A 111 13.43 14.45 7.43
CA LYS A 111 14.31 13.81 8.41
C LYS A 111 15.72 13.62 7.89
N ARG A 112 15.88 13.41 6.60
CA ARG A 112 17.19 13.27 5.98
C ARG A 112 17.90 14.61 5.86
N GLY A 113 17.26 15.64 6.35
CA GLY A 113 17.83 16.96 6.33
C GLY A 113 17.79 17.61 4.97
N ASN A 114 17.31 16.94 4.04
CA ASN A 114 17.04 17.43 2.70
C ASN A 114 17.61 18.80 2.40
N LEU A 115 18.81 18.87 2.63
CA LEU A 115 19.56 20.11 2.70
C LEU A 115 20.13 20.45 1.38
#